data_d9b0e2ca3c4ad121448edf3dd1424d6c
#
_entry.id   d9b0e2ca3c4ad121448edf3dd1424d6c
#
_cell.length_a   1.000
_cell.length_b   1.000
_cell.length_c   1.000
_cell.angle_alpha   90.00
_cell.angle_beta   90.00
_cell.angle_gamma   90.00
#
_symmetry.space_group_name_H-M   'P 1'
#
loop_
_entity.id
_entity.type
_entity.pdbx_description
1 polymer ?
#
loop_
_entity_poly.entity_id
_entity_poly.type
_entity_poly.pdbx_seq_one_letter_code
_entity_poly.pdbx_strand_id
1 'polypeptide(L)'
;MPGVEELTAGDPEHLVVENARRKAAAVEGELVIACDTDVVLDGEVLGKPADAAEARRYLERMSGRPHTVMSGLVVVEDGRERSGIERTSVVFKQLTGAEKDRYVAFGEWEGRSGGYAIQTLGSSLVERLEGSVSNVVGLPVGLLAELAPALFERP
;
A
#
# COMPACT_ATOMS: atom_id res chain seq x y z
N MET A 1 2.56 12.37 -0.89
CA MET A 1 2.40 13.65 -0.16
C MET A 1 3.14 14.74 -0.93
N PRO A 2 2.50 15.82 -1.30
CA PRO A 2 3.17 16.89 -2.05
C PRO A 2 4.36 17.45 -1.25
N GLY A 3 5.52 17.56 -1.91
CA GLY A 3 6.75 18.11 -1.32
C GLY A 3 7.63 17.09 -0.58
N VAL A 4 7.23 15.83 -0.47
CA VAL A 4 8.09 14.75 0.05
C VAL A 4 8.65 13.96 -1.12
N GLU A 5 9.98 13.88 -1.21
CA GLU A 5 10.66 13.04 -2.20
C GLU A 5 10.67 11.59 -1.71
N GLU A 6 9.87 10.74 -2.34
CA GLU A 6 9.79 9.33 -2.05
C GLU A 6 10.87 8.54 -2.79
N LEU A 7 11.40 7.50 -2.15
CA LEU A 7 12.23 6.50 -2.82
C LEU A 7 11.36 5.64 -3.72
N THR A 8 11.85 5.30 -4.89
CA THR A 8 11.11 4.53 -5.91
C THR A 8 11.80 3.22 -6.29
N ALA A 9 12.97 2.96 -5.75
CA ALA A 9 13.76 1.76 -6.05
C ALA A 9 14.57 1.31 -4.83
N GLY A 10 14.74 0.00 -4.69
CA GLY A 10 15.50 -0.63 -3.63
C GLY A 10 14.77 -1.81 -3.01
N ASP A 11 15.25 -2.25 -1.87
CA ASP A 11 14.58 -3.29 -1.09
C ASP A 11 13.19 -2.82 -0.62
N PRO A 12 12.11 -3.59 -0.88
CA PRO A 12 10.75 -3.15 -0.58
C PRO A 12 10.52 -2.80 0.90
N GLU A 13 11.10 -3.56 1.82
CA GLU A 13 10.94 -3.32 3.26
C GLU A 13 11.60 -2.00 3.68
N HIS A 14 12.78 -1.72 3.14
CA HIS A 14 13.46 -0.46 3.37
C HIS A 14 12.68 0.72 2.77
N LEU A 15 12.16 0.55 1.56
CA LEU A 15 11.41 1.58 0.85
C LEU A 15 10.20 2.07 1.64
N VAL A 16 9.31 1.15 2.05
CA VAL A 16 8.06 1.54 2.72
C VAL A 16 8.31 2.20 4.08
N VAL A 17 9.31 1.76 4.83
CA VAL A 17 9.64 2.37 6.13
C VAL A 17 10.30 3.73 5.94
N GLU A 18 11.26 3.85 5.02
CA GLU A 18 11.95 5.11 4.78
C GLU A 18 11.02 6.17 4.18
N ASN A 19 10.13 5.79 3.27
CA ASN A 19 9.13 6.71 2.74
C ASN A 19 8.14 7.16 3.82
N ALA A 20 7.70 6.25 4.69
CA ALA A 20 6.88 6.62 5.86
C ALA A 20 7.64 7.59 6.78
N ARG A 21 8.91 7.35 7.03
CA ARG A 21 9.77 8.23 7.86
C ARG A 21 9.90 9.63 7.25
N ARG A 22 10.12 9.72 5.94
CA ARG A 22 10.18 11.01 5.22
C ARG A 22 8.86 11.77 5.30
N LYS A 23 7.73 11.07 5.19
CA LYS A 23 6.40 11.66 5.38
C LYS A 23 6.21 12.16 6.81
N ALA A 24 6.62 11.39 7.81
CA ALA A 24 6.56 11.79 9.21
C ALA A 24 7.41 13.04 9.48
N ALA A 25 8.61 13.10 8.93
CA ALA A 25 9.52 14.23 9.11
C ALA A 25 9.03 15.55 8.46
N ALA A 26 8.09 15.45 7.52
CA ALA A 26 7.49 16.62 6.85
C ALA A 26 6.30 17.22 7.62
N VAL A 27 5.95 16.68 8.78
CA VAL A 27 4.80 17.09 9.58
C VAL A 27 5.25 17.37 11.01
N GLU A 28 4.75 18.46 11.59
CA GLU A 28 4.97 18.80 12.99
C GLU A 28 3.75 18.38 13.83
N GLY A 29 3.99 17.86 15.04
CA GLY A 29 2.94 17.45 15.96
C GLY A 29 3.51 16.69 17.17
N GLU A 30 2.77 16.66 18.27
CA GLU A 30 3.10 15.85 19.46
C GLU A 30 3.01 14.34 19.14
N LEU A 31 2.06 13.99 18.29
CA LEU A 31 1.88 12.65 17.73
C LEU A 31 1.79 12.74 16.22
N VAL A 32 2.70 12.07 15.52
CA VAL A 32 2.70 11.96 14.06
C VAL A 32 2.63 10.49 13.67
N ILE A 33 1.69 10.17 12.78
CA ILE A 33 1.52 8.84 12.21
C ILE A 33 1.70 8.96 10.70
N ALA A 34 2.63 8.21 10.14
CA ALA A 34 2.87 8.18 8.70
C ALA A 34 2.95 6.74 8.19
N CYS A 35 2.38 6.52 7.02
CA CYS A 35 2.36 5.22 6.37
C CYS A 35 2.75 5.37 4.90
N ASP A 36 3.48 4.38 4.40
CA ASP A 36 3.72 4.18 2.97
C ASP A 36 3.35 2.75 2.61
N THR A 37 2.62 2.58 1.50
CA THR A 37 2.07 1.28 1.09
C THR A 37 2.41 1.02 -0.37
N ASP A 38 3.05 -0.11 -0.62
CA ASP A 38 3.41 -0.56 -1.95
C ASP A 38 2.92 -1.97 -2.26
N VAL A 39 2.74 -2.23 -3.55
CA VAL A 39 2.48 -3.57 -4.09
C VAL A 39 3.80 -4.19 -4.52
N VAL A 40 4.07 -5.39 -4.03
CA VAL A 40 5.29 -6.15 -4.33
C VAL A 40 4.92 -7.44 -5.05
N LEU A 41 5.50 -7.65 -6.23
CA LEU A 41 5.33 -8.86 -7.04
C LEU A 41 6.70 -9.41 -7.42
N ASP A 42 6.97 -10.68 -7.08
CA ASP A 42 8.25 -11.35 -7.34
C ASP A 42 9.48 -10.57 -6.80
N GLY A 43 9.31 -9.89 -5.65
CA GLY A 43 10.35 -9.07 -5.03
C GLY A 43 10.52 -7.68 -5.64
N GLU A 44 9.76 -7.33 -6.65
CA GLU A 44 9.76 -6.03 -7.32
C GLU A 44 8.59 -5.16 -6.83
N VAL A 45 8.87 -3.91 -6.49
CA VAL A 45 7.82 -2.92 -6.19
C VAL A 45 7.16 -2.49 -7.49
N LEU A 46 5.85 -2.71 -7.58
CA LEU A 46 5.02 -2.15 -8.64
C LEU A 46 4.54 -0.76 -8.20
N GLY A 47 5.27 0.25 -8.53
CA GLY A 47 4.92 1.64 -8.20
C GLY A 47 3.58 2.09 -8.79
N LYS A 48 3.36 3.39 -8.78
CA LYS A 48 2.19 4.00 -9.43
C LYS A 48 2.38 3.92 -10.94
N PRO A 49 1.45 3.32 -11.69
CA PRO A 49 1.58 3.24 -13.14
C PRO A 49 1.56 4.63 -13.77
N ALA A 50 2.43 4.85 -14.74
CA ALA A 50 2.56 6.13 -15.41
C ALA A 50 1.40 6.42 -16.37
N ASP A 51 0.78 5.36 -16.90
CA ASP A 51 -0.31 5.44 -17.88
C ASP A 51 -1.22 4.19 -17.84
N ALA A 52 -2.29 4.26 -18.59
CA ALA A 52 -3.27 3.16 -18.71
C ALA A 52 -2.65 1.86 -19.25
N ALA A 53 -1.65 1.96 -20.13
CA ALA A 53 -0.97 0.78 -20.69
C ALA A 53 -0.14 0.08 -19.61
N GLU A 54 0.52 0.83 -18.76
CA GLU A 54 1.26 0.27 -17.63
C GLU A 54 0.34 -0.31 -16.57
N ALA A 55 -0.76 0.37 -16.24
CA ALA A 55 -1.78 -0.17 -15.34
C ALA A 55 -2.31 -1.52 -15.85
N ARG A 56 -2.57 -1.63 -17.16
CA ARG A 56 -3.00 -2.87 -17.77
C ARG A 56 -1.94 -3.98 -17.68
N ARG A 57 -0.66 -3.66 -17.89
CA ARG A 57 0.45 -4.60 -17.71
C ARG A 57 0.55 -5.11 -16.28
N TYR A 58 0.32 -4.24 -15.27
CA TYR A 58 0.28 -4.66 -13.87
C TYR A 58 -0.83 -5.67 -13.61
N LEU A 59 -2.03 -5.43 -14.12
CA LEU A 59 -3.14 -6.39 -14.02
C LEU A 59 -2.82 -7.73 -14.71
N GLU A 60 -2.12 -7.71 -15.85
CA GLU A 60 -1.67 -8.92 -16.53
C GLU A 60 -0.68 -9.72 -15.69
N ARG A 61 0.28 -9.04 -15.05
CA ARG A 61 1.29 -9.66 -14.19
C ARG A 61 0.68 -10.26 -12.92
N MET A 62 -0.35 -9.63 -12.35
CA MET A 62 -0.99 -10.06 -11.09
C MET A 62 -2.15 -11.06 -11.33
N SER A 63 -2.67 -11.17 -12.54
CA SER A 63 -3.82 -12.03 -12.86
C SER A 63 -3.57 -13.49 -12.45
N GLY A 64 -4.49 -14.07 -11.68
CA GLY A 64 -4.47 -15.47 -11.29
C GLY A 64 -3.36 -15.87 -10.32
N ARG A 65 -2.72 -14.91 -9.66
CA ARG A 65 -1.58 -15.19 -8.79
C ARG A 65 -1.52 -14.25 -7.57
N PRO A 66 -0.79 -14.65 -6.51
CA PRO A 66 -0.59 -13.82 -5.34
C PRO A 66 0.41 -12.68 -5.60
N HIS A 67 0.17 -11.58 -4.94
CA HIS A 67 1.12 -10.50 -4.73
C HIS A 67 1.04 -10.03 -3.27
N THR A 68 2.03 -9.27 -2.81
CA THR A 68 2.07 -8.75 -1.44
C THR A 68 1.78 -7.26 -1.45
N VAL A 69 0.85 -6.83 -0.59
CA VAL A 69 0.71 -5.42 -0.22
C VAL A 69 1.49 -5.22 1.07
N MET A 70 2.45 -4.32 1.04
CA MET A 70 3.38 -4.06 2.12
C MET A 70 3.27 -2.61 2.56
N SER A 71 3.07 -2.39 3.86
CA SER A 71 3.08 -1.04 4.44
C SER A 71 4.20 -0.89 5.46
N GLY A 72 4.89 0.23 5.40
CA GLY A 72 5.74 0.73 6.47
C GLY A 72 4.95 1.76 7.28
N LEU A 73 4.92 1.58 8.57
CA LEU A 73 4.25 2.49 9.52
C LEU A 73 5.29 3.11 10.45
N VAL A 74 5.25 4.42 10.58
CA VAL A 74 6.08 5.20 11.49
C VAL A 74 5.18 5.99 12.41
N VAL A 75 5.43 5.88 13.71
CA VAL A 75 4.78 6.66 14.77
C VAL A 75 5.86 7.44 15.50
N VAL A 76 5.71 8.76 15.54
CA VAL A 76 6.56 9.64 16.32
C VAL A 76 5.71 10.28 17.41
N GLU A 77 6.06 10.05 18.68
CA GLU A 77 5.37 10.57 19.85
C GLU A 77 6.40 11.17 20.79
N ASP A 78 6.26 12.43 21.14
CA ASP A 78 7.20 13.17 21.98
C ASP A 78 8.68 13.01 21.53
N GLY A 79 8.91 13.05 20.22
CA GLY A 79 10.23 12.90 19.60
C GLY A 79 10.78 11.47 19.57
N ARG A 80 10.01 10.47 20.02
CA ARG A 80 10.39 9.04 19.94
C ARG A 80 9.75 8.37 18.77
N GLU A 81 10.58 7.79 17.89
CA GLU A 81 10.12 7.01 16.73
C GLU A 81 9.92 5.55 17.10
N ARG A 82 8.82 4.98 16.64
CA ARG A 82 8.53 3.54 16.55
C ARG A 82 8.11 3.23 15.13
N SER A 83 8.54 2.12 14.60
CA SER A 83 8.20 1.72 13.23
C SER A 83 7.96 0.22 13.11
N GLY A 84 7.25 -0.17 12.09
CA GLY A 84 6.98 -1.57 11.78
C GLY A 84 6.54 -1.73 10.33
N ILE A 85 6.41 -2.99 9.92
CA ILE A 85 6.00 -3.39 8.59
C ILE A 85 4.82 -4.36 8.72
N GLU A 86 3.78 -4.16 7.92
CA GLU A 86 2.67 -5.09 7.75
C GLU A 86 2.67 -5.61 6.32
N ARG A 87 2.38 -6.91 6.16
CA ARG A 87 2.29 -7.59 4.88
C ARG A 87 0.96 -8.31 4.77
N THR A 88 0.31 -8.16 3.61
CA THR A 88 -0.93 -8.86 3.29
C THR A 88 -0.79 -9.50 1.92
N SER A 89 -1.08 -10.79 1.84
CA SER A 89 -1.14 -11.50 0.56
C SER A 89 -2.50 -11.27 -0.08
N VAL A 90 -2.51 -10.80 -1.32
CA VAL A 90 -3.71 -10.63 -2.14
C VAL A 90 -3.59 -11.52 -3.37
N VAL A 91 -4.61 -12.34 -3.62
CA VAL A 91 -4.67 -13.21 -4.80
C VAL A 91 -5.75 -12.68 -5.73
N PHE A 92 -5.37 -12.31 -6.94
CA PHE A 92 -6.33 -11.98 -7.98
C PHE A 92 -6.89 -13.25 -8.61
N LYS A 93 -8.18 -13.22 -8.96
CA LYS A 93 -8.75 -14.23 -9.86
C LYS A 93 -8.07 -14.17 -11.23
N GLN A 94 -8.22 -15.21 -12.03
CA GLN A 94 -7.80 -15.16 -13.43
C GLN A 94 -8.64 -14.09 -14.16
N LEU A 95 -8.00 -13.01 -14.58
CA LEU A 95 -8.66 -11.88 -15.23
C LEU A 95 -8.75 -12.09 -16.74
N THR A 96 -9.94 -11.88 -17.30
CA THR A 96 -10.13 -11.82 -18.75
C THR A 96 -9.62 -10.49 -19.31
N GLY A 97 -9.39 -10.43 -20.64
CA GLY A 97 -9.03 -9.17 -21.30
C GLY A 97 -10.07 -8.08 -21.07
N ALA A 98 -11.37 -8.43 -21.18
CA ALA A 98 -12.47 -7.49 -20.96
C ALA A 98 -12.53 -6.94 -19.52
N GLU A 99 -12.22 -7.75 -18.52
CA GLU A 99 -12.14 -7.30 -17.11
C GLU A 99 -11.00 -6.31 -16.89
N LYS A 100 -9.83 -6.59 -17.46
CA LYS A 100 -8.68 -5.69 -17.41
C LYS A 100 -8.97 -4.35 -18.10
N ASP A 101 -9.53 -4.41 -19.30
CA ASP A 101 -9.86 -3.21 -20.09
C ASP A 101 -10.92 -2.35 -19.36
N ARG A 102 -11.94 -2.99 -18.79
CA ARG A 102 -12.98 -2.29 -18.02
C ARG A 102 -12.41 -1.63 -16.76
N TYR A 103 -11.53 -2.31 -16.04
CA TYR A 103 -10.91 -1.75 -14.84
C TYR A 103 -10.03 -0.55 -15.17
N VAL A 104 -9.20 -0.66 -16.21
CA VAL A 104 -8.35 0.45 -16.68
C VAL A 104 -9.20 1.65 -17.13
N ALA A 105 -10.27 1.40 -17.88
CA ALA A 105 -11.19 2.45 -18.34
C ALA A 105 -11.92 3.15 -17.18
N PHE A 106 -12.12 2.45 -16.05
CA PHE A 106 -12.73 3.04 -14.86
C PHE A 106 -11.83 4.07 -14.16
N GLY A 107 -10.50 4.00 -14.34
CA GLY A 107 -9.56 4.99 -13.86
C GLY A 107 -9.14 4.87 -12.39
N GLU A 108 -9.59 3.85 -11.66
CA GLU A 108 -9.26 3.66 -10.24
C GLU A 108 -7.76 3.40 -9.99
N TRP A 109 -7.02 3.06 -11.03
CA TRP A 109 -5.57 2.80 -10.98
C TRP A 109 -4.73 4.07 -10.78
N GLU A 110 -5.26 5.23 -11.12
CA GLU A 110 -4.50 6.49 -11.10
C GLU A 110 -3.99 6.83 -9.69
N GLY A 111 -2.68 7.10 -9.60
CA GLY A 111 -2.03 7.48 -8.35
C GLY A 111 -1.90 6.37 -7.30
N ARG A 112 -2.17 5.10 -7.65
CA ARG A 112 -2.13 3.97 -6.73
C ARG A 112 -0.98 3.02 -7.04
N SER A 113 -0.20 2.65 -6.03
CA SER A 113 0.81 1.61 -6.15
C SER A 113 0.18 0.29 -6.60
N GLY A 114 0.81 -0.38 -7.57
CA GLY A 114 0.27 -1.58 -8.19
C GLY A 114 -0.91 -1.34 -9.13
N GLY A 115 -1.39 -0.11 -9.25
CA GLY A 115 -2.46 0.27 -10.19
C GLY A 115 -3.84 -0.26 -9.82
N TYR A 116 -4.14 -0.50 -8.54
CA TYR A 116 -5.49 -0.85 -8.11
C TYR A 116 -5.79 -0.42 -6.67
N ALA A 117 -7.07 -0.37 -6.34
CA ALA A 117 -7.56 -0.25 -4.97
C ALA A 117 -8.51 -1.41 -4.67
N ILE A 118 -8.40 -2.00 -3.47
CA ILE A 118 -9.27 -3.12 -3.07
C ILE A 118 -10.73 -2.72 -2.85
N GLN A 119 -10.98 -1.44 -2.70
CA GLN A 119 -12.31 -0.86 -2.56
C GLN A 119 -12.99 -0.75 -3.94
N THR A 120 -14.26 -0.46 -3.98
CA THR A 120 -15.07 -0.25 -5.20
C THR A 120 -14.85 -1.35 -6.28
N LEU A 121 -14.50 -1.00 -7.50
CA LEU A 121 -14.37 -1.95 -8.60
C LEU A 121 -13.18 -2.91 -8.41
N GLY A 122 -12.10 -2.45 -7.77
CA GLY A 122 -10.94 -3.29 -7.48
C GLY A 122 -11.25 -4.52 -6.62
N SER A 123 -12.30 -4.45 -5.80
CA SER A 123 -12.77 -5.62 -5.05
C SER A 123 -13.19 -6.79 -5.94
N SER A 124 -13.63 -6.51 -7.17
CA SER A 124 -14.02 -7.53 -8.15
C SER A 124 -12.84 -8.31 -8.75
N LEU A 125 -11.63 -7.83 -8.59
CA LEU A 125 -10.41 -8.46 -9.08
C LEU A 125 -9.89 -9.54 -8.11
N VAL A 126 -10.24 -9.40 -6.82
CA VAL A 126 -9.68 -10.20 -5.72
C VAL A 126 -10.46 -11.51 -5.58
N GLU A 127 -9.74 -12.62 -5.53
CA GLU A 127 -10.27 -13.93 -5.18
C GLU A 127 -10.14 -14.20 -3.67
N ARG A 128 -8.98 -13.88 -3.11
CA ARG A 128 -8.64 -14.17 -1.72
C ARG A 128 -7.67 -13.14 -1.15
N LEU A 129 -7.78 -12.89 0.13
CA LEU A 129 -6.87 -12.06 0.90
C LEU A 129 -6.45 -12.82 2.17
N GLU A 130 -5.15 -12.80 2.48
CA GLU A 130 -4.58 -13.38 3.70
C GLU A 130 -3.79 -12.31 4.44
N GLY A 131 -4.31 -11.88 5.59
CA GLY A 131 -3.74 -10.81 6.41
C GLY A 131 -4.73 -9.68 6.68
N SER A 132 -4.23 -8.48 6.87
CA SER A 132 -5.01 -7.30 7.25
C SER A 132 -5.60 -6.60 6.02
N VAL A 133 -6.93 -6.43 6.00
CA VAL A 133 -7.62 -5.62 4.99
C VAL A 133 -7.25 -4.14 5.14
N SER A 134 -7.14 -3.64 6.37
CA SER A 134 -6.76 -2.23 6.61
C SER A 134 -5.37 -1.90 6.08
N ASN A 135 -4.46 -2.88 6.08
CA ASN A 135 -3.15 -2.73 5.43
C ASN A 135 -3.29 -2.51 3.91
N VAL A 136 -4.12 -3.29 3.24
CA VAL A 136 -4.33 -3.16 1.79
C VAL A 136 -5.00 -1.83 1.42
N VAL A 137 -5.85 -1.32 2.30
CA VAL A 137 -6.47 0.02 2.12
C VAL A 137 -5.45 1.15 2.29
N GLY A 138 -4.37 0.92 3.05
CA GLY A 138 -3.25 1.87 3.17
C GLY A 138 -2.93 2.36 4.58
N LEU A 139 -3.59 1.83 5.61
CA LEU A 139 -3.22 2.04 7.01
C LEU A 139 -3.41 0.75 7.82
N PRO A 140 -2.33 0.07 8.22
CA PRO A 140 -2.41 -1.17 8.97
C PRO A 140 -2.81 -0.90 10.44
N VAL A 141 -4.11 -0.90 10.71
CA VAL A 141 -4.67 -0.51 12.02
C VAL A 141 -4.22 -1.45 13.13
N GLY A 142 -4.06 -2.74 12.85
CA GLY A 142 -3.53 -3.70 13.82
C GLY A 142 -2.11 -3.36 14.26
N LEU A 143 -1.22 -3.08 13.30
CA LEU A 143 0.15 -2.65 13.58
C LEU A 143 0.17 -1.28 14.31
N LEU A 144 -0.72 -0.37 13.93
CA LEU A 144 -0.84 0.92 14.62
C LEU A 144 -1.20 0.72 16.10
N ALA A 145 -2.11 -0.21 16.41
CA ALA A 145 -2.47 -0.52 17.79
C ALA A 145 -1.31 -1.10 18.61
N GLU A 146 -0.41 -1.84 17.96
CA GLU A 146 0.82 -2.35 18.59
C GLU A 146 1.84 -1.22 18.85
N LEU A 147 2.04 -0.32 17.89
CA LEU A 147 3.02 0.76 17.97
C LEU A 147 2.55 1.93 18.84
N ALA A 148 1.26 2.17 18.92
CA ALA A 148 0.64 3.27 19.66
C ALA A 148 -0.63 2.81 20.41
N PRO A 149 -0.52 1.91 21.38
CA PRO A 149 -1.68 1.30 22.06
C PRO A 149 -2.59 2.34 22.74
N ALA A 150 -2.03 3.42 23.25
CA ALA A 150 -2.79 4.48 23.93
C ALA A 150 -3.88 5.12 23.02
N LEU A 151 -3.74 5.06 21.70
CA LEU A 151 -4.75 5.54 20.76
C LEU A 151 -6.05 4.73 20.79
N PHE A 152 -5.99 3.49 21.28
CA PHE A 152 -7.09 2.53 21.29
C PHE A 152 -7.63 2.27 22.70
N GLU A 153 -7.04 2.88 23.71
CA GLU A 153 -7.53 2.84 25.09
C GLU A 153 -8.72 3.80 25.23
N ARG A 154 -9.80 3.32 25.84
CA ARG A 154 -10.93 4.20 26.17
C ARG A 154 -10.53 5.12 27.34
N PRO A 155 -10.93 6.40 27.30
CA PRO A 155 -10.76 7.29 28.45
C PRO A 155 -11.57 6.80 29.66
#